data_5272d33a6689b09c328df36e9816b5e0
#
_entry.id   5272d33a6689b09c328df36e9816b5e0
#
_cell.length_a   1.000
_cell.length_b   1.000
_cell.length_c   1.000
_cell.angle_alpha   90.00
_cell.angle_beta   90.00
_cell.angle_gamma   90.00
#
_symmetry.space_group_name_H-M   'P 1'
#
loop_
_entity.id
_entity.type
_entity.pdbx_description
1 polymer ?
#
loop_
_entity_poly.entity_id
_entity_poly.type
_entity_poly.pdbx_seq_one_letter_code
_entity_poly.pdbx_strand_id
1 'polypeptide(L)'
;MLRIAHEGLTFDDVLLLPGYSEVTAKDVSLVTRLTRNIPLNIPLLSAAMDTVTESRLAIALAQEGGIGIVHKNMTILEQAEEVRRVKKFESGVVKDPITIESTASIAQLIDLTRANGISGLPVMDQGNLVGIVTRRDIRFETDTEQPVSAIMTPKKKLVTVKEGAPLEEVQRLLHEHRIEKILVIDDEFGLKGLITVKDFDKAESFPHACKDGFGQLRVGASIGTSPDTDERVNALIRAGVDVLVVDTAHGHSKNVLDRVRMIKAAYPEVDVIGGNIATAEAALALSEAGADAVKVGIGPGSICTTRIVTGVGVPQISAIAAVAEALTDTGVPVIADGGIRFSGDLAKALAAGADAVMMGSMFAGTEEAPGEVELYQGRTYKSYRGMGSIGAMAQSQGSSDRYFQDSSVGAEKLVPEGIEGRVPYKGPVSAIIHQLMGGVRSAMGYAGCATMEKMRNEPQFVRVTSAGMSESHVHDVSITKEAPNYPVR
;
A
#
# COMPACT_ATOMS: atom_id res chain seq x y z
N MET A 1 5.83 9.62 -44.04
CA MET A 1 6.69 10.54 -43.23
C MET A 1 6.71 10.07 -41.78
N LEU A 2 7.88 9.86 -41.21
CA LEU A 2 8.01 9.51 -39.78
C LEU A 2 7.53 10.67 -38.92
N ARG A 3 6.61 10.40 -37.94
CA ARG A 3 6.08 11.42 -37.02
C ARG A 3 6.71 11.23 -35.66
N ILE A 4 7.72 12.00 -35.34
CA ILE A 4 8.36 11.99 -34.01
C ILE A 4 7.71 13.09 -33.16
N ALA A 5 7.08 12.71 -32.04
CA ALA A 5 6.43 13.67 -31.15
C ALA A 5 7.46 14.46 -30.32
N HIS A 6 8.41 13.78 -29.70
CA HIS A 6 9.46 14.35 -28.86
C HIS A 6 10.57 13.30 -28.61
N GLU A 7 11.69 13.75 -28.08
CA GLU A 7 12.73 12.87 -27.55
C GLU A 7 12.38 12.45 -26.11
N GLY A 8 12.37 11.14 -25.84
CA GLY A 8 12.00 10.58 -24.53
C GLY A 8 13.22 10.37 -23.64
N LEU A 9 13.13 10.79 -22.37
CA LEU A 9 14.17 10.64 -21.34
C LEU A 9 13.73 9.66 -20.25
N THR A 10 14.68 8.81 -19.82
CA THR A 10 14.49 7.94 -18.66
C THR A 10 15.42 8.34 -17.51
N PHE A 11 15.42 7.57 -16.40
CA PHE A 11 16.20 7.90 -15.20
C PHE A 11 17.71 8.04 -15.46
N ASP A 12 18.26 7.22 -16.38
CA ASP A 12 19.69 7.23 -16.70
C ASP A 12 20.10 8.36 -17.66
N ASP A 13 19.15 9.10 -18.24
CA ASP A 13 19.42 10.21 -19.14
C ASP A 13 19.59 11.55 -18.43
N VAL A 14 19.26 11.61 -17.13
CA VAL A 14 19.22 12.87 -16.38
C VAL A 14 19.79 12.75 -14.99
N LEU A 15 20.34 13.85 -14.46
CA LEU A 15 20.65 14.06 -13.05
C LEU A 15 19.99 15.35 -12.56
N LEU A 16 19.73 15.44 -11.24
CA LEU A 16 19.30 16.68 -10.61
C LEU A 16 20.51 17.61 -10.40
N LEU A 17 20.34 18.89 -10.70
CA LEU A 17 21.34 19.89 -10.36
C LEU A 17 21.32 20.18 -8.84
N PRO A 18 22.48 20.28 -8.17
CA PRO A 18 22.52 20.75 -6.80
C PRO A 18 22.13 22.24 -6.75
N GLY A 19 21.33 22.60 -5.76
CA GLY A 19 20.88 23.97 -5.53
C GLY A 19 21.46 24.57 -4.25
N TYR A 20 21.24 25.86 -4.05
CA TYR A 20 21.49 26.48 -2.74
C TYR A 20 20.54 25.87 -1.70
N SER A 21 21.08 25.49 -0.55
CA SER A 21 20.31 24.80 0.48
C SER A 21 20.51 25.41 1.86
N GLU A 22 19.40 25.65 2.55
CA GLU A 22 19.35 26.04 3.97
C GLU A 22 18.79 24.90 4.83
N VAL A 23 18.56 23.71 4.24
CA VAL A 23 17.99 22.55 4.92
C VAL A 23 18.94 21.34 4.84
N THR A 24 18.92 20.52 5.88
CA THR A 24 19.63 19.24 5.90
C THR A 24 18.65 18.08 5.69
N ALA A 25 19.17 16.89 5.46
CA ALA A 25 18.34 15.69 5.31
C ALA A 25 17.41 15.41 6.52
N LYS A 26 17.70 15.98 7.69
CA LYS A 26 16.87 15.83 8.90
C LYS A 26 15.69 16.80 8.95
N ASP A 27 15.80 17.93 8.24
CA ASP A 27 14.85 19.04 8.34
C ASP A 27 13.74 18.95 7.27
N VAL A 28 13.88 18.03 6.31
CA VAL A 28 12.93 17.92 5.19
C VAL A 28 11.72 17.08 5.55
N SER A 29 10.55 17.46 5.02
CA SER A 29 9.29 16.74 5.15
C SER A 29 9.03 15.89 3.90
N LEU A 30 8.72 14.59 4.11
CA LEU A 30 8.35 13.67 3.06
C LEU A 30 6.83 13.54 2.88
N VAL A 31 6.04 14.32 3.61
CA VAL A 31 4.58 14.32 3.53
C VAL A 31 4.14 14.72 2.12
N THR A 32 3.26 13.91 1.53
CA THR A 32 2.74 14.07 0.18
C THR A 32 1.28 13.62 0.08
N ARG A 33 0.77 13.47 -1.13
CA ARG A 33 -0.59 13.00 -1.39
C ARG A 33 -0.59 11.77 -2.27
N LEU A 34 -1.47 10.81 -1.96
CA LEU A 34 -1.79 9.68 -2.82
C LEU A 34 -2.87 10.05 -3.84
N THR A 35 -3.93 10.66 -3.32
CA THR A 35 -5.10 11.12 -4.06
C THR A 35 -5.44 12.54 -3.60
N ARG A 36 -6.53 13.11 -4.12
CA ARG A 36 -7.03 14.41 -3.64
C ARG A 36 -7.32 14.42 -2.14
N ASN A 37 -7.75 13.27 -1.58
CA ASN A 37 -8.27 13.18 -0.22
C ASN A 37 -7.37 12.37 0.74
N ILE A 38 -6.44 11.57 0.22
CA ILE A 38 -5.58 10.68 1.02
C ILE A 38 -4.16 11.23 1.08
N PRO A 39 -3.69 11.71 2.25
CA PRO A 39 -2.30 12.04 2.48
C PRO A 39 -1.45 10.78 2.69
N LEU A 40 -0.15 10.89 2.40
CA LEU A 40 0.89 9.94 2.75
C LEU A 40 1.98 10.62 3.55
N ASN A 41 2.60 9.91 4.50
CA ASN A 41 3.73 10.42 5.29
C ASN A 41 5.08 10.14 4.61
N ILE A 42 5.13 9.20 3.67
CA ILE A 42 6.23 8.97 2.74
C ILE A 42 5.69 8.71 1.33
N PRO A 43 6.40 9.09 0.25
CA PRO A 43 5.90 8.99 -1.13
C PRO A 43 6.02 7.59 -1.72
N LEU A 44 5.64 6.54 -0.98
CA LEU A 44 5.83 5.14 -1.40
C LEU A 44 4.54 4.33 -1.46
N LEU A 45 4.38 3.60 -2.58
CA LEU A 45 3.37 2.57 -2.76
C LEU A 45 4.01 1.22 -3.12
N SER A 46 3.43 0.11 -2.67
CA SER A 46 3.79 -1.20 -3.21
C SER A 46 2.83 -1.62 -4.33
N ALA A 47 3.41 -2.24 -5.39
CA ALA A 47 2.68 -2.58 -6.62
C ALA A 47 1.68 -3.72 -6.40
N ALA A 48 0.55 -3.62 -7.09
CA ALA A 48 -0.52 -4.62 -7.09
C ALA A 48 -0.14 -5.87 -7.91
N MET A 49 0.83 -6.62 -7.42
CA MET A 49 1.37 -7.81 -8.06
C MET A 49 1.33 -8.99 -7.08
N ASP A 50 1.03 -10.18 -7.58
CA ASP A 50 0.85 -11.39 -6.77
C ASP A 50 2.13 -11.93 -6.12
N THR A 51 3.29 -11.40 -6.49
CA THR A 51 4.59 -11.64 -5.84
C THR A 51 5.10 -10.43 -5.06
N VAL A 52 4.25 -9.41 -4.82
CA VAL A 52 4.64 -8.17 -4.12
C VAL A 52 3.72 -7.85 -2.96
N THR A 53 2.42 -7.63 -3.19
CA THR A 53 1.56 -7.00 -2.18
C THR A 53 0.36 -7.85 -1.79
N GLU A 54 0.42 -8.40 -0.59
CA GLU A 54 -0.69 -8.89 0.21
C GLU A 54 -0.71 -8.17 1.56
N SER A 55 -1.56 -8.58 2.51
CA SER A 55 -1.75 -7.88 3.79
C SER A 55 -0.46 -7.66 4.58
N ARG A 56 0.48 -8.63 4.60
CA ARG A 56 1.74 -8.49 5.35
C ARG A 56 2.56 -7.29 4.89
N LEU A 57 2.80 -7.17 3.59
CA LEU A 57 3.54 -6.02 3.05
C LEU A 57 2.74 -4.73 3.15
N ALA A 58 1.42 -4.78 2.89
CA ALA A 58 0.56 -3.60 3.01
C ALA A 58 0.57 -3.02 4.43
N ILE A 59 0.52 -3.88 5.47
CA ILE A 59 0.64 -3.48 6.87
C ILE A 59 2.00 -2.81 7.12
N ALA A 60 3.09 -3.48 6.79
CA ALA A 60 4.43 -2.97 7.06
C ALA A 60 4.69 -1.63 6.36
N LEU A 61 4.25 -1.48 5.09
CA LEU A 61 4.40 -0.22 4.36
C LEU A 61 3.52 0.90 4.93
N ALA A 62 2.29 0.58 5.38
CA ALA A 62 1.41 1.57 6.01
C ALA A 62 1.96 2.03 7.37
N GLN A 63 2.59 1.15 8.16
CA GLN A 63 3.27 1.48 9.40
C GLN A 63 4.44 2.46 9.18
N GLU A 64 5.17 2.33 8.08
CA GLU A 64 6.24 3.25 7.70
C GLU A 64 5.72 4.56 7.07
N GLY A 65 4.41 4.69 6.82
CA GLY A 65 3.78 5.91 6.33
C GLY A 65 3.43 5.93 4.84
N GLY A 66 3.66 4.84 4.12
CA GLY A 66 3.23 4.61 2.73
C GLY A 66 1.89 3.88 2.65
N ILE A 67 1.62 3.21 1.51
CA ILE A 67 0.40 2.41 1.33
C ILE A 67 0.64 1.21 0.41
N GLY A 68 0.10 0.04 0.79
CA GLY A 68 0.10 -1.15 -0.04
C GLY A 68 -1.14 -1.25 -0.91
N ILE A 69 -0.97 -1.70 -2.17
CA ILE A 69 -2.09 -1.97 -3.08
C ILE A 69 -2.20 -3.48 -3.27
N VAL A 70 -3.24 -4.08 -2.67
CA VAL A 70 -3.48 -5.54 -2.74
C VAL A 70 -3.86 -5.93 -4.16
N HIS A 71 -3.20 -6.98 -4.69
CA HIS A 71 -3.44 -7.46 -6.05
C HIS A 71 -4.78 -8.20 -6.20
N LYS A 72 -5.27 -8.32 -7.44
CA LYS A 72 -6.55 -8.97 -7.76
C LYS A 72 -6.42 -10.44 -8.22
N ASN A 73 -5.21 -11.00 -8.33
CA ASN A 73 -4.98 -12.39 -8.75
C ASN A 73 -5.36 -13.39 -7.65
N MET A 74 -6.56 -13.28 -7.14
CA MET A 74 -7.19 -14.12 -6.13
C MET A 74 -8.70 -13.96 -6.21
N THR A 75 -9.45 -14.81 -5.54
CA THR A 75 -10.91 -14.68 -5.49
C THR A 75 -11.32 -13.36 -4.84
N ILE A 76 -12.55 -12.93 -5.12
CA ILE A 76 -13.11 -11.69 -4.54
C ILE A 76 -13.09 -11.73 -3.01
N LEU A 77 -13.43 -12.90 -2.44
CA LEU A 77 -13.45 -13.09 -0.97
C LEU A 77 -12.06 -13.04 -0.35
N GLU A 78 -11.06 -13.65 -1.00
CA GLU A 78 -9.66 -13.61 -0.54
C GLU A 78 -9.11 -12.18 -0.56
N GLN A 79 -9.32 -11.43 -1.64
CA GLN A 79 -8.86 -10.04 -1.73
C GLN A 79 -9.53 -9.16 -0.66
N ALA A 80 -10.83 -9.31 -0.45
CA ALA A 80 -11.55 -8.61 0.60
C ALA A 80 -11.04 -9.00 2.00
N GLU A 81 -10.62 -10.27 2.21
CA GLU A 81 -10.04 -10.70 3.47
C GLU A 81 -8.63 -10.11 3.69
N GLU A 82 -7.80 -10.02 2.66
CA GLU A 82 -6.50 -9.33 2.73
C GLU A 82 -6.68 -7.85 3.14
N VAL A 83 -7.64 -7.15 2.57
CA VAL A 83 -7.99 -5.77 2.97
C VAL A 83 -8.44 -5.74 4.44
N ARG A 84 -9.36 -6.62 4.86
CA ARG A 84 -9.82 -6.68 6.26
C ARG A 84 -8.69 -6.93 7.26
N ARG A 85 -7.70 -7.76 6.91
CA ARG A 85 -6.52 -8.00 7.76
C ARG A 85 -5.74 -6.73 8.01
N VAL A 86 -5.53 -5.91 6.97
CA VAL A 86 -4.85 -4.61 7.14
C VAL A 86 -5.67 -3.69 8.03
N LYS A 87 -6.97 -3.54 7.77
CA LYS A 87 -7.86 -2.66 8.54
C LYS A 87 -7.97 -3.07 10.01
N LYS A 88 -7.92 -4.36 10.31
CA LYS A 88 -7.98 -4.90 11.68
C LYS A 88 -6.62 -4.92 12.39
N PHE A 89 -5.51 -4.76 11.69
CA PHE A 89 -4.19 -4.93 12.28
C PHE A 89 -3.85 -3.84 13.30
N GLU A 90 -4.20 -2.60 12.99
CA GLU A 90 -4.16 -1.47 13.92
C GLU A 90 -5.51 -0.77 13.85
N SER A 91 -6.27 -0.89 14.92
CA SER A 91 -7.50 -0.12 15.10
C SER A 91 -7.36 0.62 16.41
N GLY A 92 -7.28 1.96 16.36
CA GLY A 92 -7.31 2.76 17.60
C GLY A 92 -8.56 2.46 18.43
N VAL A 93 -9.67 2.13 17.75
CA VAL A 93 -10.90 1.58 18.32
C VAL A 93 -11.35 0.41 17.46
N VAL A 94 -11.34 -0.81 17.98
CA VAL A 94 -11.95 -1.95 17.30
C VAL A 94 -13.46 -1.72 17.27
N LYS A 95 -14.00 -1.24 16.15
CA LYS A 95 -15.45 -1.12 15.93
C LYS A 95 -16.05 -2.51 15.77
N ASP A 96 -17.25 -2.71 16.29
CA ASP A 96 -17.95 -4.01 16.28
C ASP A 96 -17.05 -5.18 16.75
N PRO A 97 -16.54 -5.12 17.99
CA PRO A 97 -15.69 -6.18 18.52
C PRO A 97 -16.47 -7.49 18.58
N ILE A 98 -15.75 -8.60 18.39
CA ILE A 98 -16.33 -9.93 18.60
C ILE A 98 -16.81 -10.02 20.05
N THR A 99 -18.06 -10.37 20.23
CA THR A 99 -18.73 -10.50 21.54
C THR A 99 -19.05 -11.96 21.86
N ILE A 100 -19.38 -12.23 23.09
CA ILE A 100 -19.88 -13.53 23.55
C ILE A 100 -21.11 -13.35 24.43
N GLU A 101 -22.06 -14.27 24.34
CA GLU A 101 -23.23 -14.26 25.23
C GLU A 101 -22.85 -14.66 26.66
N SER A 102 -23.50 -14.05 27.64
CA SER A 102 -23.24 -14.28 29.06
C SER A 102 -23.50 -15.75 29.48
N THR A 103 -24.39 -16.43 28.75
CA THR A 103 -24.78 -17.83 28.96
C THR A 103 -23.87 -18.83 28.20
N ALA A 104 -23.00 -18.37 27.31
CA ALA A 104 -22.08 -19.25 26.61
C ALA A 104 -21.10 -19.91 27.57
N SER A 105 -20.65 -21.14 27.25
CA SER A 105 -19.69 -21.85 28.08
C SER A 105 -18.27 -21.30 27.96
N ILE A 106 -17.45 -21.53 28.97
CA ILE A 106 -16.02 -21.18 28.93
C ILE A 106 -15.31 -21.96 27.82
N ALA A 107 -15.74 -23.19 27.49
CA ALA A 107 -15.21 -23.93 26.34
C ALA A 107 -15.43 -23.16 25.04
N GLN A 108 -16.64 -22.67 24.78
CA GLN A 108 -16.94 -21.84 23.61
C GLN A 108 -16.13 -20.54 23.59
N LEU A 109 -15.92 -19.91 24.74
CA LEU A 109 -15.06 -18.73 24.87
C LEU A 109 -13.60 -19.05 24.47
N ILE A 110 -13.05 -20.17 24.93
CA ILE A 110 -11.68 -20.60 24.59
C ILE A 110 -11.54 -20.83 23.09
N ASP A 111 -12.51 -21.52 22.48
CA ASP A 111 -12.50 -21.78 21.04
C ASP A 111 -12.59 -20.48 20.22
N LEU A 112 -13.49 -19.58 20.62
CA LEU A 112 -13.66 -18.29 19.97
C LEU A 112 -12.40 -17.42 20.07
N THR A 113 -11.76 -17.37 21.25
CA THR A 113 -10.52 -16.60 21.45
C THR A 113 -9.34 -17.18 20.66
N ARG A 114 -9.26 -18.53 20.56
CA ARG A 114 -8.22 -19.23 19.79
C ARG A 114 -8.41 -19.03 18.29
N ALA A 115 -9.62 -19.23 17.78
CA ALA A 115 -9.95 -19.08 16.36
C ALA A 115 -9.68 -17.67 15.83
N ASN A 116 -9.88 -16.65 16.68
CA ASN A 116 -9.73 -15.23 16.27
C ASN A 116 -8.43 -14.56 16.77
N GLY A 117 -7.57 -15.28 17.52
CA GLY A 117 -6.31 -14.72 18.05
C GLY A 117 -6.50 -13.57 19.06
N ILE A 118 -7.66 -13.47 19.71
CA ILE A 118 -8.02 -12.39 20.65
C ILE A 118 -7.87 -12.81 22.10
N SER A 119 -7.61 -11.84 23.00
CA SER A 119 -7.32 -12.10 24.40
C SER A 119 -8.38 -11.59 25.37
N GLY A 120 -9.55 -11.17 24.86
CA GLY A 120 -10.69 -10.75 25.68
C GLY A 120 -11.82 -10.24 24.83
N LEU A 121 -13.05 -10.49 25.31
CA LEU A 121 -14.29 -10.21 24.61
C LEU A 121 -15.27 -9.45 25.51
N PRO A 122 -16.01 -8.46 24.95
CA PRO A 122 -17.20 -7.93 25.60
C PRO A 122 -18.24 -9.05 25.75
N VAL A 123 -18.90 -9.08 26.88
CA VAL A 123 -19.98 -10.05 27.20
C VAL A 123 -21.32 -9.36 27.04
N MET A 124 -22.17 -9.95 26.23
CA MET A 124 -23.50 -9.44 25.92
C MET A 124 -24.57 -10.31 26.60
N ASP A 125 -25.71 -9.73 26.86
CA ASP A 125 -26.91 -10.43 27.27
C ASP A 125 -28.12 -9.81 26.57
N GLN A 126 -28.76 -10.57 25.67
CA GLN A 126 -29.87 -10.08 24.84
C GLN A 126 -29.58 -8.73 24.18
N GLY A 127 -28.40 -8.55 23.64
CA GLY A 127 -27.98 -7.33 22.97
C GLY A 127 -27.47 -6.19 23.87
N ASN A 128 -27.47 -6.38 25.20
CA ASN A 128 -26.96 -5.42 26.16
C ASN A 128 -25.56 -5.78 26.65
N LEU A 129 -24.69 -4.79 26.80
CA LEU A 129 -23.35 -4.97 27.36
C LEU A 129 -23.46 -5.23 28.88
N VAL A 130 -23.03 -6.43 29.33
CA VAL A 130 -23.12 -6.87 30.74
C VAL A 130 -21.77 -7.11 31.39
N GLY A 131 -20.68 -7.21 30.62
CA GLY A 131 -19.36 -7.45 31.18
C GLY A 131 -18.25 -7.49 30.14
N ILE A 132 -17.06 -7.85 30.59
CA ILE A 132 -15.91 -8.20 29.77
C ILE A 132 -15.26 -9.46 30.36
N VAL A 133 -14.78 -10.35 29.50
CA VAL A 133 -13.99 -11.51 29.86
C VAL A 133 -12.65 -11.49 29.14
N THR A 134 -11.58 -11.82 29.87
CA THR A 134 -10.21 -11.74 29.33
C THR A 134 -9.46 -13.06 29.56
N ARG A 135 -8.29 -13.19 28.90
CA ARG A 135 -7.41 -14.36 29.13
C ARG A 135 -7.01 -14.53 30.59
N ARG A 136 -6.99 -13.47 31.40
CA ARG A 136 -6.70 -13.51 32.83
C ARG A 136 -7.79 -14.28 33.60
N ASP A 137 -9.06 -14.08 33.22
CA ASP A 137 -10.21 -14.69 33.88
C ASP A 137 -10.30 -16.18 33.58
N ILE A 138 -9.82 -16.63 32.43
CA ILE A 138 -9.82 -18.04 31.99
C ILE A 138 -8.62 -18.84 32.53
N ARG A 139 -7.53 -18.15 32.88
CA ARG A 139 -6.18 -18.76 33.01
C ARG A 139 -6.09 -19.94 33.98
N PHE A 140 -6.87 -19.94 35.03
CA PHE A 140 -6.85 -20.96 36.07
C PHE A 140 -8.20 -21.67 36.22
N GLU A 141 -9.11 -21.41 35.25
CA GLU A 141 -10.43 -22.04 35.31
C GLU A 141 -10.33 -23.50 34.81
N THR A 142 -10.91 -24.40 35.60
CA THR A 142 -10.89 -25.84 35.35
C THR A 142 -12.22 -26.38 34.88
N ASP A 143 -13.33 -25.73 35.25
CA ASP A 143 -14.68 -26.09 34.84
C ASP A 143 -15.07 -25.27 33.58
N THR A 144 -14.86 -25.87 32.41
CA THR A 144 -15.15 -25.22 31.13
C THR A 144 -16.62 -25.23 30.73
N GLU A 145 -17.47 -25.96 31.45
CA GLU A 145 -18.92 -26.04 31.16
C GLU A 145 -19.73 -24.92 31.81
N GLN A 146 -19.17 -24.24 32.81
CA GLN A 146 -19.87 -23.12 33.43
C GLN A 146 -19.98 -21.91 32.48
N PRO A 147 -21.01 -21.05 32.70
CA PRO A 147 -21.24 -19.90 31.85
C PRO A 147 -20.20 -18.81 32.03
N VAL A 148 -19.91 -18.04 30.96
CA VAL A 148 -18.99 -16.88 30.96
C VAL A 148 -19.36 -15.87 32.04
N SER A 149 -20.65 -15.72 32.36
CA SER A 149 -21.14 -14.83 33.43
C SER A 149 -20.56 -15.13 34.82
N ALA A 150 -20.10 -16.37 35.06
CA ALA A 150 -19.51 -16.75 36.33
C ALA A 150 -18.10 -16.16 36.56
N ILE A 151 -17.35 -15.92 35.46
CA ILE A 151 -15.95 -15.49 35.54
C ILE A 151 -15.72 -14.06 35.00
N MET A 152 -16.69 -13.46 34.27
CA MET A 152 -16.53 -12.14 33.66
C MET A 152 -16.37 -11.01 34.69
N THR A 153 -15.72 -9.92 34.31
CA THR A 153 -15.83 -8.65 35.01
C THR A 153 -17.20 -8.04 34.70
N PRO A 154 -18.10 -7.91 35.70
CA PRO A 154 -19.47 -7.49 35.47
C PRO A 154 -19.59 -5.98 35.20
N LYS A 155 -20.70 -5.54 34.61
CA LYS A 155 -21.02 -4.16 34.21
C LYS A 155 -20.65 -3.12 35.26
N LYS A 156 -20.93 -3.36 36.52
CA LYS A 156 -20.67 -2.43 37.64
C LYS A 156 -19.16 -2.13 37.86
N LYS A 157 -18.29 -3.01 37.38
CA LYS A 157 -16.83 -2.91 37.52
C LYS A 157 -16.14 -2.56 36.21
N LEU A 158 -16.90 -2.32 35.11
CA LEU A 158 -16.33 -1.96 33.83
C LEU A 158 -15.74 -0.54 33.87
N VAL A 159 -14.55 -0.39 33.35
CA VAL A 159 -13.97 0.90 32.98
C VAL A 159 -14.27 1.13 31.51
N THR A 160 -14.94 2.22 31.21
CA THR A 160 -15.41 2.52 29.85
C THR A 160 -15.09 3.96 29.48
N VAL A 161 -15.04 4.24 28.18
CA VAL A 161 -14.96 5.61 27.64
C VAL A 161 -16.08 5.84 26.63
N LYS A 162 -16.40 7.09 26.38
CA LYS A 162 -17.36 7.47 25.35
C LYS A 162 -16.69 7.45 23.97
N GLU A 163 -17.51 7.28 22.92
CA GLU A 163 -17.05 7.44 21.56
C GLU A 163 -16.44 8.84 21.36
N GLY A 164 -15.23 8.91 20.78
CA GLY A 164 -14.49 10.16 20.59
C GLY A 164 -13.68 10.63 21.82
N ALA A 165 -13.57 9.84 22.88
CA ALA A 165 -12.71 10.18 24.02
C ALA A 165 -11.26 10.40 23.59
N PRO A 166 -10.55 11.43 24.12
CA PRO A 166 -9.14 11.67 23.83
C PRO A 166 -8.26 10.46 24.21
N LEU A 167 -7.27 10.16 23.35
CA LEU A 167 -6.36 9.03 23.58
C LEU A 167 -5.61 9.13 24.92
N GLU A 168 -5.26 10.32 25.35
CA GLU A 168 -4.60 10.58 26.64
C GLU A 168 -5.48 10.16 27.82
N GLU A 169 -6.79 10.38 27.73
CA GLU A 169 -7.75 9.94 28.74
C GLU A 169 -7.82 8.41 28.78
N VAL A 170 -7.90 7.78 27.60
CA VAL A 170 -7.92 6.30 27.49
C VAL A 170 -6.64 5.71 28.11
N GLN A 171 -5.47 6.25 27.76
CA GLN A 171 -4.18 5.80 28.30
C GLN A 171 -4.11 5.95 29.82
N ARG A 172 -4.57 7.08 30.34
CA ARG A 172 -4.64 7.33 31.78
C ARG A 172 -5.50 6.29 32.50
N LEU A 173 -6.68 5.98 31.99
CA LEU A 173 -7.61 5.00 32.56
C LEU A 173 -7.03 3.57 32.49
N LEU A 174 -6.43 3.16 31.37
CA LEU A 174 -5.76 1.86 31.24
C LEU A 174 -4.65 1.71 32.29
N HIS A 175 -3.85 2.74 32.50
CA HIS A 175 -2.77 2.74 33.50
C HIS A 175 -3.30 2.76 34.95
N GLU A 176 -4.23 3.65 35.28
CA GLU A 176 -4.81 3.83 36.63
C GLU A 176 -5.49 2.53 37.11
N HIS A 177 -6.27 1.88 36.23
CA HIS A 177 -6.99 0.65 36.56
C HIS A 177 -6.17 -0.62 36.30
N ARG A 178 -4.95 -0.51 35.75
CA ARG A 178 -4.06 -1.63 35.39
C ARG A 178 -4.75 -2.67 34.50
N ILE A 179 -5.51 -2.19 33.53
CA ILE A 179 -6.23 -3.01 32.55
C ILE A 179 -5.60 -2.88 31.17
N GLU A 180 -5.71 -3.93 30.35
CA GLU A 180 -5.17 -3.96 28.99
C GLU A 180 -6.19 -3.56 27.91
N LYS A 181 -7.47 -3.45 28.32
CA LYS A 181 -8.60 -3.21 27.42
C LYS A 181 -9.62 -2.28 28.06
N ILE A 182 -10.17 -1.37 27.27
CA ILE A 182 -11.22 -0.46 27.67
C ILE A 182 -12.33 -0.48 26.62
N LEU A 183 -13.59 -0.56 27.08
CA LEU A 183 -14.74 -0.61 26.19
C LEU A 183 -15.17 0.81 25.84
N VAL A 184 -15.48 1.03 24.56
CA VAL A 184 -16.06 2.27 24.06
C VAL A 184 -17.58 2.10 24.01
N ILE A 185 -18.32 3.02 24.63
CA ILE A 185 -19.77 2.97 24.73
C ILE A 185 -20.42 4.27 24.24
N ASP A 186 -21.68 4.18 23.87
CA ASP A 186 -22.55 5.35 23.64
C ASP A 186 -23.19 5.88 24.92
N ASP A 187 -24.08 6.85 24.76
CA ASP A 187 -24.79 7.47 25.91
C ASP A 187 -25.80 6.52 26.60
N GLU A 188 -26.25 5.48 25.90
CA GLU A 188 -27.19 4.48 26.41
C GLU A 188 -26.46 3.23 26.96
N PHE A 189 -25.11 3.31 27.08
CA PHE A 189 -24.26 2.18 27.46
C PHE A 189 -24.20 1.04 26.42
N GLY A 190 -24.55 1.33 25.17
CA GLY A 190 -24.38 0.43 24.03
C GLY A 190 -22.91 0.29 23.65
N LEU A 191 -22.47 -0.93 23.34
CA LEU A 191 -21.11 -1.20 22.91
C LEU A 191 -20.84 -0.61 21.51
N LYS A 192 -19.83 0.26 21.38
CA LYS A 192 -19.35 0.84 20.13
C LYS A 192 -17.97 0.36 19.72
N GLY A 193 -17.18 -0.11 20.68
CA GLY A 193 -15.83 -0.57 20.35
C GLY A 193 -15.03 -1.05 21.55
N LEU A 194 -13.78 -1.39 21.25
CA LEU A 194 -12.77 -1.83 22.21
C LEU A 194 -11.43 -1.21 21.86
N ILE A 195 -10.72 -0.64 22.85
CA ILE A 195 -9.34 -0.13 22.71
C ILE A 195 -8.42 -0.99 23.57
N THR A 196 -7.20 -1.26 23.12
CA THR A 196 -6.23 -2.07 23.85
C THR A 196 -4.90 -1.33 24.05
N VAL A 197 -4.12 -1.72 25.08
CA VAL A 197 -2.76 -1.18 25.31
C VAL A 197 -1.87 -1.39 24.09
N LYS A 198 -2.02 -2.51 23.37
CA LYS A 198 -1.24 -2.79 22.15
C LYS A 198 -1.42 -1.72 21.06
N ASP A 199 -2.57 -1.05 21.03
CA ASP A 199 -2.82 0.01 20.05
C ASP A 199 -1.98 1.26 20.37
N PHE A 200 -1.72 1.52 21.65
CA PHE A 200 -0.79 2.59 22.09
C PHE A 200 0.67 2.23 21.82
N ASP A 201 1.11 1.01 22.16
CA ASP A 201 2.48 0.54 21.90
C ASP A 201 2.82 0.65 20.41
N LYS A 202 1.86 0.31 19.53
CA LYS A 202 2.01 0.45 18.07
C LYS A 202 2.04 1.90 17.61
N ALA A 203 1.19 2.76 18.18
CA ALA A 203 1.18 4.17 17.85
C ALA A 203 2.50 4.87 18.22
N GLU A 204 3.11 4.48 19.34
CA GLU A 204 4.43 4.97 19.75
C GLU A 204 5.55 4.43 18.86
N SER A 205 5.47 3.14 18.47
CA SER A 205 6.45 2.49 17.59
C SER A 205 6.41 3.00 16.16
N PHE A 206 5.23 3.41 15.66
CA PHE A 206 5.02 3.87 14.28
C PHE A 206 4.31 5.23 14.22
N PRO A 207 4.96 6.31 14.67
CA PRO A 207 4.34 7.64 14.75
C PRO A 207 3.98 8.23 13.37
N HIS A 208 4.57 7.71 12.31
CA HIS A 208 4.33 8.14 10.93
C HIS A 208 3.41 7.20 10.16
N ALA A 209 2.75 6.23 10.82
CA ALA A 209 1.87 5.29 10.14
C ALA A 209 0.77 6.01 9.35
N CYS A 210 0.49 5.50 8.13
CA CYS A 210 -0.56 6.02 7.26
C CYS A 210 -1.91 5.46 7.75
N LYS A 211 -2.70 6.28 8.45
CA LYS A 211 -3.96 5.90 9.08
C LYS A 211 -5.13 6.73 8.56
N ASP A 212 -6.31 6.13 8.62
CA ASP A 212 -7.59 6.83 8.36
C ASP A 212 -8.06 7.61 9.59
N GLY A 213 -9.22 8.27 9.48
CA GLY A 213 -9.83 9.04 10.57
C GLY A 213 -10.29 8.19 11.77
N PHE A 214 -10.24 6.86 11.65
CA PHE A 214 -10.58 5.91 12.72
C PHE A 214 -9.34 5.27 13.35
N GLY A 215 -8.14 5.70 12.95
CA GLY A 215 -6.88 5.15 13.44
C GLY A 215 -6.50 3.80 12.84
N GLN A 216 -7.21 3.34 11.78
CA GLN A 216 -6.90 2.09 11.08
C GLN A 216 -5.85 2.37 9.99
N LEU A 217 -4.96 1.40 9.75
CA LEU A 217 -4.01 1.47 8.64
C LEU A 217 -4.76 1.60 7.31
N ARG A 218 -4.25 2.45 6.41
CA ARG A 218 -4.79 2.60 5.07
C ARG A 218 -4.29 1.51 4.14
N VAL A 219 -5.18 1.07 3.24
CA VAL A 219 -4.88 0.04 2.25
C VAL A 219 -5.65 0.31 0.95
N GLY A 220 -4.97 0.12 -0.18
CA GLY A 220 -5.62 0.11 -1.48
C GLY A 220 -5.80 -1.30 -2.02
N ALA A 221 -6.64 -1.45 -3.02
CA ALA A 221 -6.83 -2.70 -3.74
C ALA A 221 -6.98 -2.46 -5.25
N SER A 222 -6.36 -3.31 -6.05
CA SER A 222 -6.49 -3.25 -7.51
C SER A 222 -7.75 -3.97 -7.97
N ILE A 223 -8.34 -3.42 -9.02
CA ILE A 223 -9.47 -3.98 -9.77
C ILE A 223 -9.19 -3.89 -11.28
N GLY A 224 -9.92 -4.67 -12.06
CA GLY A 224 -9.85 -4.65 -13.51
C GLY A 224 -11.07 -4.00 -14.16
N THR A 225 -11.32 -4.41 -15.41
CA THR A 225 -12.49 -4.02 -16.19
C THR A 225 -13.37 -5.22 -16.58
N SER A 226 -13.08 -6.40 -16.02
CA SER A 226 -13.83 -7.64 -16.22
C SER A 226 -15.26 -7.58 -15.68
N PRO A 227 -16.17 -8.48 -16.11
CA PRO A 227 -17.58 -8.48 -15.70
C PRO A 227 -17.80 -8.64 -14.19
N ASP A 228 -16.90 -9.34 -13.47
CA ASP A 228 -16.96 -9.56 -12.02
C ASP A 228 -16.51 -8.35 -11.19
N THR A 229 -16.06 -7.26 -11.84
CA THR A 229 -15.49 -6.10 -11.17
C THR A 229 -16.49 -5.41 -10.22
N ASP A 230 -17.77 -5.37 -10.56
CA ASP A 230 -18.78 -4.72 -9.71
C ASP A 230 -18.99 -5.47 -8.40
N GLU A 231 -18.99 -6.83 -8.43
CA GLU A 231 -19.04 -7.64 -7.22
C GLU A 231 -17.77 -7.47 -6.38
N ARG A 232 -16.61 -7.42 -7.01
CA ARG A 232 -15.31 -7.19 -6.38
C ARG A 232 -15.24 -5.82 -5.68
N VAL A 233 -15.67 -4.75 -6.35
CA VAL A 233 -15.76 -3.39 -5.78
C VAL A 233 -16.65 -3.40 -4.54
N ASN A 234 -17.84 -3.98 -4.60
CA ASN A 234 -18.75 -4.10 -3.47
C ASN A 234 -18.11 -4.82 -2.27
N ALA A 235 -17.41 -5.94 -2.52
CA ALA A 235 -16.76 -6.71 -1.47
C ALA A 235 -15.59 -5.95 -0.81
N LEU A 236 -14.80 -5.22 -1.62
CA LEU A 236 -13.68 -4.41 -1.14
C LEU A 236 -14.15 -3.22 -0.31
N ILE A 237 -15.21 -2.53 -0.73
CA ILE A 237 -15.80 -1.41 0.03
C ILE A 237 -16.33 -1.92 1.37
N ARG A 238 -17.03 -3.05 1.40
CA ARG A 238 -17.49 -3.68 2.67
C ARG A 238 -16.32 -4.13 3.56
N ALA A 239 -15.17 -4.41 2.97
CA ALA A 239 -13.94 -4.74 3.71
C ALA A 239 -13.23 -3.51 4.28
N GLY A 240 -13.64 -2.29 3.88
CA GLY A 240 -13.09 -1.02 4.35
C GLY A 240 -11.89 -0.52 3.54
N VAL A 241 -11.79 -0.86 2.24
CA VAL A 241 -10.72 -0.34 1.37
C VAL A 241 -10.74 1.19 1.33
N ASP A 242 -9.56 1.83 1.41
CA ASP A 242 -9.46 3.30 1.39
C ASP A 242 -9.35 3.85 -0.03
N VAL A 243 -8.81 3.09 -0.97
CA VAL A 243 -8.64 3.51 -2.37
C VAL A 243 -8.71 2.31 -3.32
N LEU A 244 -9.40 2.49 -4.43
CA LEU A 244 -9.45 1.51 -5.53
C LEU A 244 -8.52 1.93 -6.67
N VAL A 245 -7.80 0.96 -7.23
CA VAL A 245 -6.92 1.19 -8.38
C VAL A 245 -7.46 0.43 -9.58
N VAL A 246 -7.97 1.14 -10.58
CA VAL A 246 -8.30 0.57 -11.89
C VAL A 246 -7.00 0.35 -12.63
N ASP A 247 -6.45 -0.86 -12.52
CA ASP A 247 -5.08 -1.20 -12.88
C ASP A 247 -5.01 -2.03 -14.17
N THR A 248 -4.65 -1.37 -15.29
CA THR A 248 -4.58 -1.96 -16.62
C THR A 248 -3.25 -1.63 -17.32
N ALA A 249 -2.92 -2.39 -18.36
CA ALA A 249 -1.75 -2.12 -19.19
C ALA A 249 -1.89 -0.82 -20.00
N HIS A 250 -3.13 -0.38 -20.27
CA HIS A 250 -3.42 0.85 -21.01
C HIS A 250 -4.66 1.55 -20.46
N GLY A 251 -4.43 2.54 -19.58
CA GLY A 251 -5.46 3.31 -18.89
C GLY A 251 -6.25 4.27 -19.80
N HIS A 252 -5.69 4.69 -20.93
CA HIS A 252 -6.36 5.55 -21.91
C HIS A 252 -7.26 4.70 -22.86
N SER A 253 -8.16 3.94 -22.27
CA SER A 253 -9.11 3.12 -23.02
C SER A 253 -10.54 3.36 -22.53
N LYS A 254 -11.52 3.17 -23.43
CA LYS A 254 -12.94 3.38 -23.12
C LYS A 254 -13.36 2.62 -21.86
N ASN A 255 -12.99 1.34 -21.77
CA ASN A 255 -13.39 0.49 -20.64
C ASN A 255 -12.86 0.99 -19.29
N VAL A 256 -11.66 1.53 -19.26
CA VAL A 256 -11.06 2.10 -18.03
C VAL A 256 -11.74 3.40 -17.66
N LEU A 257 -11.93 4.32 -18.61
CA LEU A 257 -12.63 5.60 -18.37
C LEU A 257 -14.06 5.39 -17.88
N ASP A 258 -14.79 4.46 -18.52
CA ASP A 258 -16.15 4.12 -18.12
C ASP A 258 -16.17 3.45 -16.74
N ARG A 259 -15.20 2.59 -16.41
CA ARG A 259 -15.08 1.96 -15.09
C ARG A 259 -14.86 3.01 -13.99
N VAL A 260 -13.97 3.98 -14.20
CA VAL A 260 -13.74 5.08 -13.26
C VAL A 260 -15.04 5.86 -13.04
N ARG A 261 -15.75 6.27 -14.12
CA ARG A 261 -17.04 7.00 -14.02
C ARG A 261 -18.09 6.21 -13.24
N MET A 262 -18.23 4.90 -13.52
CA MET A 262 -19.19 4.04 -12.85
C MET A 262 -18.93 3.94 -11.34
N ILE A 263 -17.68 3.74 -10.94
CA ILE A 263 -17.31 3.65 -9.51
C ILE A 263 -17.57 4.99 -8.83
N LYS A 264 -17.13 6.11 -9.41
CA LYS A 264 -17.34 7.44 -8.81
C LYS A 264 -18.82 7.85 -8.75
N ALA A 265 -19.66 7.37 -9.68
CA ALA A 265 -21.11 7.58 -9.62
C ALA A 265 -21.78 6.73 -8.53
N ALA A 266 -21.34 5.50 -8.31
CA ALA A 266 -21.91 4.58 -7.32
C ALA A 266 -21.37 4.83 -5.90
N TYR A 267 -20.10 5.25 -5.78
CA TYR A 267 -19.37 5.41 -4.51
C TYR A 267 -18.53 6.69 -4.54
N PRO A 268 -19.15 7.88 -4.50
CA PRO A 268 -18.45 9.16 -4.64
C PRO A 268 -17.40 9.42 -3.54
N GLU A 269 -17.57 8.81 -2.37
CA GLU A 269 -16.68 8.92 -1.21
C GLU A 269 -15.41 8.04 -1.31
N VAL A 270 -15.39 7.04 -2.21
CA VAL A 270 -14.24 6.16 -2.40
C VAL A 270 -13.30 6.76 -3.44
N ASP A 271 -12.03 6.91 -3.08
CA ASP A 271 -11.03 7.42 -4.00
C ASP A 271 -10.66 6.37 -5.05
N VAL A 272 -10.48 6.82 -6.30
CA VAL A 272 -10.17 5.96 -7.44
C VAL A 272 -8.91 6.46 -8.15
N ILE A 273 -7.93 5.57 -8.29
CA ILE A 273 -6.73 5.77 -9.09
C ILE A 273 -6.93 5.09 -10.43
N GLY A 274 -6.70 5.79 -11.54
CA GLY A 274 -6.75 5.21 -12.89
C GLY A 274 -5.36 5.03 -13.49
N GLY A 275 -5.14 3.93 -14.22
CA GLY A 275 -3.86 3.70 -14.90
C GLY A 275 -3.78 2.34 -15.64
N ASN A 276 -2.59 2.09 -16.33
CA ASN A 276 -1.44 2.98 -16.47
C ASN A 276 -1.55 3.85 -17.71
N ILE A 277 -1.00 5.05 -17.61
CA ILE A 277 -0.94 6.01 -18.71
C ILE A 277 0.49 6.52 -18.93
N ALA A 278 0.72 7.27 -20.01
CA ALA A 278 2.02 7.85 -20.30
C ALA A 278 1.93 9.19 -21.05
N THR A 279 0.73 9.75 -21.30
CA THR A 279 0.53 10.96 -22.09
C THR A 279 -0.36 11.97 -21.37
N ALA A 280 -0.23 13.25 -21.75
CA ALA A 280 -1.05 14.35 -21.24
C ALA A 280 -2.55 14.15 -21.50
N GLU A 281 -2.91 13.71 -22.73
CA GLU A 281 -4.30 13.47 -23.13
C GLU A 281 -4.95 12.36 -22.27
N ALA A 282 -4.20 11.29 -21.96
CA ALA A 282 -4.67 10.22 -21.10
C ALA A 282 -4.91 10.70 -19.66
N ALA A 283 -4.05 11.58 -19.16
CA ALA A 283 -4.17 12.15 -17.83
C ALA A 283 -5.43 13.02 -17.71
N LEU A 284 -5.66 13.91 -18.67
CA LEU A 284 -6.87 14.74 -18.72
C LEU A 284 -8.14 13.89 -18.83
N ALA A 285 -8.15 12.87 -19.70
CA ALA A 285 -9.29 11.98 -19.87
C ALA A 285 -9.65 11.22 -18.56
N LEU A 286 -8.65 10.77 -17.79
CA LEU A 286 -8.89 10.14 -16.49
C LEU A 286 -9.37 11.13 -15.43
N SER A 287 -8.81 12.35 -15.42
CA SER A 287 -9.26 13.43 -14.53
C SER A 287 -10.73 13.80 -14.81
N GLU A 288 -11.11 13.94 -16.08
CA GLU A 288 -12.50 14.20 -16.51
C GLU A 288 -13.43 13.02 -16.20
N ALA A 289 -12.91 11.79 -16.19
CA ALA A 289 -13.68 10.63 -15.77
C ALA A 289 -13.92 10.56 -14.25
N GLY A 290 -13.27 11.46 -13.47
CA GLY A 290 -13.42 11.56 -12.03
C GLY A 290 -12.35 10.82 -11.22
N ALA A 291 -11.23 10.42 -11.83
CA ALA A 291 -10.11 9.82 -11.09
C ALA A 291 -9.54 10.80 -10.06
N ASP A 292 -9.26 10.30 -8.85
CA ASP A 292 -8.69 11.07 -7.74
C ASP A 292 -7.16 11.09 -7.75
N ALA A 293 -6.54 10.22 -8.54
CA ALA A 293 -5.13 10.22 -8.92
C ALA A 293 -4.92 9.41 -10.22
N VAL A 294 -3.79 9.62 -10.87
CA VAL A 294 -3.40 8.85 -12.06
C VAL A 294 -2.08 8.13 -11.87
N LYS A 295 -1.95 6.93 -12.47
CA LYS A 295 -0.77 6.09 -12.36
C LYS A 295 -0.04 6.01 -13.71
N VAL A 296 1.24 6.42 -13.72
CA VAL A 296 2.05 6.64 -14.93
C VAL A 296 3.12 5.57 -15.08
N GLY A 297 3.12 4.88 -16.21
CA GLY A 297 4.16 3.91 -16.55
C GLY A 297 3.70 2.87 -17.56
N ILE A 298 4.09 3.00 -18.81
CA ILE A 298 3.88 2.01 -19.87
C ILE A 298 5.22 1.33 -20.17
N GLY A 299 5.40 0.13 -19.64
CA GLY A 299 6.55 -0.73 -19.87
C GLY A 299 7.88 -0.37 -19.18
N PRO A 300 7.97 0.44 -18.09
CA PRO A 300 9.25 0.74 -17.45
C PRO A 300 9.69 -0.34 -16.44
N GLY A 301 8.81 -1.25 -16.03
CA GLY A 301 9.09 -2.26 -15.01
C GLY A 301 10.19 -3.25 -15.43
N SER A 302 11.02 -3.68 -14.47
CA SER A 302 12.15 -4.59 -14.72
C SER A 302 11.76 -5.98 -15.23
N ILE A 303 10.50 -6.37 -15.02
CA ILE A 303 9.91 -7.66 -15.41
C ILE A 303 8.96 -7.53 -16.61
N CYS A 304 8.76 -6.30 -17.11
CA CYS A 304 7.84 -5.98 -18.20
C CYS A 304 8.54 -6.07 -19.56
N THR A 305 7.89 -6.70 -20.52
CA THR A 305 8.35 -6.79 -21.92
C THR A 305 7.45 -6.07 -22.91
N THR A 306 6.45 -5.31 -22.46
CA THR A 306 5.48 -4.58 -23.31
C THR A 306 6.17 -3.79 -24.42
N ARG A 307 7.19 -2.99 -24.08
CA ARG A 307 7.90 -2.14 -25.07
C ARG A 307 8.61 -2.95 -26.17
N ILE A 308 9.06 -4.15 -25.85
CA ILE A 308 9.77 -5.03 -26.80
C ILE A 308 8.76 -5.83 -27.63
N VAL A 309 7.70 -6.35 -26.99
CA VAL A 309 6.70 -7.21 -27.65
C VAL A 309 5.77 -6.39 -28.53
N THR A 310 5.33 -5.22 -28.05
CA THR A 310 4.33 -4.40 -28.76
C THR A 310 4.91 -3.20 -29.50
N GLY A 311 6.15 -2.77 -29.15
CA GLY A 311 6.74 -1.54 -29.63
C GLY A 311 6.16 -0.26 -29.01
N VAL A 312 5.25 -0.39 -28.01
CA VAL A 312 4.54 0.73 -27.37
C VAL A 312 5.15 1.06 -26.01
N GLY A 313 5.34 2.34 -25.72
CA GLY A 313 5.83 2.83 -24.44
C GLY A 313 6.40 4.25 -24.53
N VAL A 314 6.60 4.86 -23.36
CA VAL A 314 7.23 6.18 -23.22
C VAL A 314 8.31 6.09 -22.15
N PRO A 315 9.52 6.63 -22.34
CA PRO A 315 10.54 6.74 -21.31
C PRO A 315 10.00 7.47 -20.07
N GLN A 316 10.34 6.96 -18.87
CA GLN A 316 9.55 7.22 -17.67
C GLN A 316 9.62 8.67 -17.17
N ILE A 317 10.78 9.33 -17.26
CA ILE A 317 10.91 10.76 -16.88
C ILE A 317 10.02 11.64 -17.77
N SER A 318 10.06 11.43 -19.07
CA SER A 318 9.20 12.18 -20.00
C SER A 318 7.72 11.91 -19.77
N ALA A 319 7.34 10.66 -19.49
CA ALA A 319 5.94 10.31 -19.20
C ALA A 319 5.44 11.01 -17.94
N ILE A 320 6.24 11.00 -16.84
CA ILE A 320 5.88 11.66 -15.59
C ILE A 320 5.74 13.16 -15.81
N ALA A 321 6.72 13.81 -16.43
CA ALA A 321 6.73 15.24 -16.65
C ALA A 321 5.54 15.72 -17.50
N ALA A 322 5.24 15.04 -18.61
CA ALA A 322 4.11 15.38 -19.46
C ALA A 322 2.74 15.24 -18.76
N VAL A 323 2.58 14.19 -17.95
CA VAL A 323 1.36 13.98 -17.17
C VAL A 323 1.24 15.00 -16.04
N ALA A 324 2.32 15.28 -15.32
CA ALA A 324 2.33 16.25 -14.22
C ALA A 324 2.02 17.67 -14.72
N GLU A 325 2.61 18.08 -15.85
CA GLU A 325 2.34 19.35 -16.49
C GLU A 325 0.85 19.48 -16.86
N ALA A 326 0.28 18.46 -17.49
CA ALA A 326 -1.13 18.46 -17.89
C ALA A 326 -2.12 18.55 -16.71
N LEU A 327 -1.73 18.08 -15.53
CA LEU A 327 -2.59 18.04 -14.34
C LEU A 327 -2.34 19.18 -13.35
N THR A 328 -1.45 20.12 -13.63
CA THR A 328 -1.02 21.20 -12.71
C THR A 328 -2.21 21.90 -12.04
N ASP A 329 -3.26 22.27 -12.80
CA ASP A 329 -4.40 23.03 -12.30
C ASP A 329 -5.60 22.16 -11.88
N THR A 330 -5.48 20.83 -11.96
CA THR A 330 -6.59 19.92 -11.68
C THR A 330 -6.63 19.44 -10.22
N GLY A 331 -5.52 19.56 -9.52
CA GLY A 331 -5.33 19.02 -8.17
C GLY A 331 -5.27 17.48 -8.10
N VAL A 332 -5.20 16.78 -9.25
CA VAL A 332 -5.07 15.31 -9.35
C VAL A 332 -3.63 14.90 -9.18
N PRO A 333 -3.26 14.14 -8.14
CA PRO A 333 -1.89 13.65 -7.94
C PRO A 333 -1.44 12.66 -9.00
N VAL A 334 -0.11 12.61 -9.20
CA VAL A 334 0.57 11.72 -10.14
C VAL A 334 1.37 10.66 -9.39
N ILE A 335 1.16 9.39 -9.73
CA ILE A 335 1.89 8.25 -9.18
C ILE A 335 2.82 7.70 -10.27
N ALA A 336 4.13 7.76 -10.06
CA ALA A 336 5.10 7.15 -10.96
C ALA A 336 5.23 5.65 -10.68
N ASP A 337 4.92 4.79 -11.66
CA ASP A 337 4.92 3.34 -11.51
C ASP A 337 5.97 2.67 -12.38
N GLY A 338 6.96 2.05 -11.74
CA GLY A 338 7.98 1.23 -12.38
C GLY A 338 9.26 1.96 -12.79
N GLY A 339 10.30 1.17 -13.06
CA GLY A 339 11.62 1.66 -13.50
C GLY A 339 12.56 2.09 -12.36
N ILE A 340 12.12 2.09 -11.11
CA ILE A 340 12.90 2.52 -9.94
C ILE A 340 13.84 1.40 -9.48
N ARG A 341 15.13 1.69 -9.43
CA ARG A 341 16.21 0.75 -9.02
C ARG A 341 16.98 1.26 -7.81
N PHE A 342 17.06 2.58 -7.64
CA PHE A 342 17.79 3.28 -6.60
C PHE A 342 16.94 4.41 -6.01
N SER A 343 17.30 4.89 -4.83
CA SER A 343 16.68 6.07 -4.22
C SER A 343 16.85 7.34 -5.08
N GLY A 344 17.93 7.42 -5.87
CA GLY A 344 18.13 8.49 -6.85
C GLY A 344 17.08 8.48 -7.96
N ASP A 345 16.65 7.33 -8.46
CA ASP A 345 15.57 7.23 -9.46
C ASP A 345 14.24 7.74 -8.84
N LEU A 346 13.99 7.39 -7.57
CA LEU A 346 12.83 7.86 -6.84
C LEU A 346 12.84 9.39 -6.68
N ALA A 347 13.99 9.97 -6.29
CA ALA A 347 14.15 11.43 -6.21
C ALA A 347 13.90 12.12 -7.55
N LYS A 348 14.40 11.54 -8.65
CA LYS A 348 14.17 12.04 -10.02
C LYS A 348 12.71 11.96 -10.43
N ALA A 349 11.99 10.85 -10.06
CA ALA A 349 10.55 10.73 -10.34
C ALA A 349 9.74 11.82 -9.64
N LEU A 350 10.06 12.09 -8.36
CA LEU A 350 9.43 13.15 -7.59
C LEU A 350 9.71 14.55 -8.18
N ALA A 351 10.97 14.83 -8.53
CA ALA A 351 11.34 16.09 -9.16
C ALA A 351 10.77 16.28 -10.58
N ALA A 352 10.44 15.19 -11.28
CA ALA A 352 9.74 15.23 -12.56
C ALA A 352 8.22 15.51 -12.42
N GLY A 353 7.72 15.64 -11.19
CA GLY A 353 6.35 16.02 -10.90
C GLY A 353 5.47 14.93 -10.27
N ALA A 354 6.01 13.74 -9.96
CA ALA A 354 5.25 12.72 -9.25
C ALA A 354 5.00 13.12 -7.78
N ASP A 355 3.79 12.87 -7.27
CA ASP A 355 3.44 13.02 -5.86
C ASP A 355 3.90 11.80 -5.04
N ALA A 356 3.83 10.61 -5.64
CA ALA A 356 4.24 9.35 -5.02
C ALA A 356 4.78 8.37 -6.07
N VAL A 357 5.43 7.30 -5.60
CA VAL A 357 6.09 6.31 -6.46
C VAL A 357 5.66 4.91 -6.07
N MET A 358 5.21 4.13 -7.06
CA MET A 358 4.88 2.72 -6.89
C MET A 358 6.07 1.84 -7.29
N MET A 359 6.38 0.85 -6.46
CA MET A 359 7.50 -0.06 -6.68
C MET A 359 7.10 -1.52 -6.58
N GLY A 360 7.60 -2.34 -7.52
CA GLY A 360 7.46 -3.80 -7.53
C GLY A 360 8.75 -4.50 -7.10
N SER A 361 9.77 -4.49 -7.96
CA SER A 361 11.01 -5.29 -7.77
C SER A 361 11.77 -4.97 -6.47
N MET A 362 11.71 -3.74 -5.98
CA MET A 362 12.36 -3.35 -4.73
C MET A 362 11.73 -4.05 -3.52
N PHE A 363 10.41 -4.26 -3.56
CA PHE A 363 9.66 -4.90 -2.48
C PHE A 363 9.47 -6.40 -2.66
N ALA A 364 9.50 -6.93 -3.89
CA ALA A 364 9.32 -8.36 -4.15
C ALA A 364 10.29 -9.27 -3.38
N GLY A 365 11.52 -8.80 -3.10
CA GLY A 365 12.53 -9.54 -2.34
C GLY A 365 12.42 -9.41 -0.82
N THR A 366 11.44 -8.68 -0.29
CA THR A 366 11.32 -8.44 1.16
C THR A 366 10.65 -9.62 1.88
N GLU A 367 10.85 -9.70 3.19
CA GLU A 367 10.28 -10.75 4.03
C GLU A 367 8.74 -10.75 3.98
N GLU A 368 8.14 -9.56 3.91
CA GLU A 368 6.69 -9.36 3.97
C GLU A 368 5.99 -9.59 2.63
N ALA A 369 6.71 -9.60 1.51
CA ALA A 369 6.16 -9.93 0.20
C ALA A 369 5.69 -11.40 0.16
N PRO A 370 4.67 -11.75 -0.66
CA PRO A 370 4.22 -13.13 -0.83
C PRO A 370 5.32 -14.08 -1.33
N GLY A 371 5.11 -15.37 -1.14
CA GLY A 371 6.01 -16.44 -1.59
C GLY A 371 7.11 -16.77 -0.58
N GLU A 372 7.70 -17.94 -0.77
CA GLU A 372 8.76 -18.49 0.09
C GLU A 372 10.14 -18.01 -0.33
N VAL A 373 11.09 -18.10 0.59
CA VAL A 373 12.50 -17.83 0.32
C VAL A 373 13.13 -19.10 -0.28
N GLU A 374 13.70 -18.97 -1.47
CA GLU A 374 14.34 -20.04 -2.22
C GLU A 374 15.87 -19.95 -2.13
N LEU A 375 16.54 -21.09 -1.92
CA LEU A 375 18.00 -21.16 -1.99
C LEU A 375 18.44 -21.54 -3.42
N TYR A 376 19.22 -20.68 -4.05
CA TYR A 376 19.77 -20.93 -5.38
C TYR A 376 21.22 -20.48 -5.46
N GLN A 377 22.12 -21.38 -5.86
CA GLN A 377 23.56 -21.13 -5.98
C GLN A 377 24.19 -20.49 -4.73
N GLY A 378 23.76 -20.96 -3.53
CA GLY A 378 24.28 -20.47 -2.26
C GLY A 378 23.76 -19.09 -1.81
N ARG A 379 22.78 -18.53 -2.52
CA ARG A 379 22.12 -17.26 -2.17
C ARG A 379 20.62 -17.45 -2.04
N THR A 380 19.98 -16.60 -1.25
CA THR A 380 18.54 -16.61 -1.03
C THR A 380 17.84 -15.65 -1.99
N TYR A 381 16.71 -16.10 -2.53
CA TYR A 381 15.89 -15.37 -3.51
C TYR A 381 14.43 -15.50 -3.17
N LYS A 382 13.61 -14.63 -3.77
CA LYS A 382 12.14 -14.78 -3.84
C LYS A 382 11.70 -14.74 -5.30
N SER A 383 10.61 -15.44 -5.60
CA SER A 383 9.97 -15.40 -6.91
C SER A 383 9.46 -13.98 -7.19
N TYR A 384 9.63 -13.52 -8.42
CA TYR A 384 9.09 -12.24 -8.90
C TYR A 384 8.67 -12.39 -10.35
N ARG A 385 7.40 -12.06 -10.65
CA ARG A 385 6.87 -12.18 -12.01
C ARG A 385 6.06 -10.96 -12.45
N GLY A 386 6.11 -10.67 -13.75
CA GLY A 386 5.26 -9.66 -14.37
C GLY A 386 3.81 -10.13 -14.42
N MET A 387 2.87 -9.21 -14.24
CA MET A 387 1.44 -9.51 -14.36
C MET A 387 1.05 -9.94 -15.78
N GLY A 388 1.84 -9.58 -16.79
CA GLY A 388 1.73 -10.06 -18.18
C GLY A 388 2.52 -11.33 -18.49
N SER A 389 3.05 -12.05 -17.50
CA SER A 389 3.67 -13.35 -17.69
C SER A 389 2.61 -14.43 -17.92
N ILE A 390 2.99 -15.53 -18.59
CA ILE A 390 2.07 -16.65 -18.83
C ILE A 390 1.52 -17.20 -17.51
N GLY A 391 2.39 -17.40 -16.50
CA GLY A 391 1.97 -17.93 -15.21
C GLY A 391 1.03 -17.00 -14.44
N ALA A 392 1.13 -15.67 -14.62
CA ALA A 392 0.20 -14.73 -14.00
C ALA A 392 -1.14 -14.65 -14.75
N MET A 393 -1.12 -14.68 -16.10
CA MET A 393 -2.33 -14.57 -16.94
C MET A 393 -3.14 -15.84 -16.99
N ALA A 394 -2.50 -17.01 -16.94
CA ALA A 394 -3.16 -18.32 -17.12
C ALA A 394 -3.87 -18.84 -15.86
N GLN A 395 -3.74 -18.16 -14.72
CA GLN A 395 -4.47 -18.54 -13.49
C GLN A 395 -5.97 -18.30 -13.66
N SER A 396 -6.80 -19.05 -12.93
CA SER A 396 -8.27 -18.92 -12.96
C SER A 396 -8.75 -17.52 -12.56
N GLN A 397 -8.01 -16.85 -11.68
CA GLN A 397 -8.19 -15.45 -11.27
C GLN A 397 -7.04 -14.58 -11.77
N GLY A 398 -6.53 -14.91 -12.98
CA GLY A 398 -5.33 -14.30 -13.53
C GLY A 398 -5.53 -12.87 -14.03
N SER A 399 -4.43 -12.31 -14.53
CA SER A 399 -4.33 -10.91 -14.97
C SER A 399 -4.51 -10.72 -16.49
N SER A 400 -5.07 -11.69 -17.21
CA SER A 400 -5.25 -11.61 -18.67
C SER A 400 -6.09 -10.39 -19.10
N ASP A 401 -7.13 -10.05 -18.35
CA ASP A 401 -7.98 -8.87 -18.58
C ASP A 401 -7.20 -7.54 -18.49
N ARG A 402 -6.14 -7.47 -17.67
CA ARG A 402 -5.22 -6.32 -17.59
C ARG A 402 -4.57 -6.00 -18.95
N TYR A 403 -4.33 -7.06 -19.75
CA TYR A 403 -3.70 -7.00 -21.08
C TYR A 403 -4.71 -7.17 -22.22
N PHE A 404 -6.01 -7.03 -21.92
CA PHE A 404 -7.10 -7.19 -22.91
C PHE A 404 -7.09 -8.56 -23.61
N GLN A 405 -6.65 -9.60 -22.91
CA GLN A 405 -6.58 -10.96 -23.42
C GLN A 405 -7.58 -11.86 -22.70
N ASP A 406 -8.06 -12.89 -23.40
CA ASP A 406 -9.00 -13.87 -22.86
C ASP A 406 -8.26 -15.15 -22.48
N SER A 407 -8.20 -15.47 -21.19
CA SER A 407 -7.56 -16.69 -20.70
C SER A 407 -8.34 -17.98 -21.03
N SER A 408 -9.62 -17.89 -21.42
CA SER A 408 -10.43 -19.04 -21.80
C SER A 408 -9.97 -19.73 -23.10
N VAL A 409 -9.16 -19.04 -23.90
CA VAL A 409 -8.63 -19.59 -25.19
C VAL A 409 -7.42 -20.53 -25.00
N GLY A 410 -6.95 -20.73 -23.76
CA GLY A 410 -5.80 -21.56 -23.43
C GLY A 410 -4.47 -20.78 -23.31
N ALA A 411 -3.61 -21.21 -22.39
CA ALA A 411 -2.35 -20.53 -22.08
C ALA A 411 -1.41 -20.40 -23.29
N GLU A 412 -1.44 -21.35 -24.21
CA GLU A 412 -0.62 -21.39 -25.43
C GLU A 412 -0.99 -20.30 -26.44
N LYS A 413 -2.15 -19.66 -26.31
CA LYS A 413 -2.62 -18.58 -27.19
C LYS A 413 -2.43 -17.20 -26.58
N LEU A 414 -2.01 -17.11 -25.32
CA LEU A 414 -1.70 -15.86 -24.67
C LEU A 414 -0.39 -15.27 -25.21
N VAL A 415 -0.36 -13.96 -25.41
CA VAL A 415 0.86 -13.21 -25.80
C VAL A 415 1.42 -12.54 -24.56
N PRO A 416 2.52 -13.04 -23.97
CA PRO A 416 3.06 -12.49 -22.74
C PRO A 416 3.74 -11.13 -22.97
N GLU A 417 3.46 -10.21 -22.08
CA GLU A 417 4.10 -8.89 -21.97
C GLU A 417 4.92 -8.76 -20.65
N GLY A 418 5.33 -9.88 -20.11
CA GLY A 418 6.13 -9.96 -18.89
C GLY A 418 6.81 -11.31 -18.76
N ILE A 419 7.84 -11.37 -17.94
CA ILE A 419 8.59 -12.60 -17.64
C ILE A 419 8.40 -13.02 -16.19
N GLU A 420 8.78 -14.27 -15.90
CA GLU A 420 8.91 -14.83 -14.56
C GLU A 420 10.40 -14.93 -14.21
N GLY A 421 10.75 -14.54 -13.01
CA GLY A 421 12.13 -14.52 -12.54
C GLY A 421 12.22 -14.59 -11.03
N ARG A 422 13.36 -14.23 -10.51
CA ARG A 422 13.66 -14.16 -9.08
C ARG A 422 14.42 -12.89 -8.75
N VAL A 423 14.25 -12.41 -7.54
CA VAL A 423 15.00 -11.27 -6.99
C VAL A 423 15.73 -11.71 -5.72
N PRO A 424 16.90 -11.14 -5.40
CA PRO A 424 17.56 -11.42 -4.14
C PRO A 424 16.66 -11.16 -2.94
N TYR A 425 16.69 -12.03 -1.95
CA TYR A 425 16.05 -11.79 -0.65
C TYR A 425 16.75 -10.63 0.06
N LYS A 426 15.98 -9.69 0.60
CA LYS A 426 16.48 -8.41 1.12
C LYS A 426 16.20 -8.20 2.61
N GLY A 427 15.59 -9.19 3.29
CA GLY A 427 15.14 -9.03 4.69
C GLY A 427 13.90 -8.15 4.83
N PRO A 428 13.71 -7.53 6.01
CA PRO A 428 12.50 -6.77 6.31
C PRO A 428 12.38 -5.51 5.44
N VAL A 429 11.15 -5.18 5.03
CA VAL A 429 10.85 -4.02 4.17
C VAL A 429 11.23 -2.69 4.83
N SER A 430 11.15 -2.59 6.16
CA SER A 430 11.52 -1.39 6.90
C SER A 430 12.96 -0.95 6.63
N ALA A 431 13.90 -1.90 6.52
CA ALA A 431 15.30 -1.62 6.19
C ALA A 431 15.44 -1.01 4.77
N ILE A 432 14.66 -1.51 3.81
CA ILE A 432 14.65 -0.98 2.43
C ILE A 432 14.04 0.41 2.40
N ILE A 433 12.91 0.63 3.07
CA ILE A 433 12.25 1.93 3.16
C ILE A 433 13.18 2.97 3.80
N HIS A 434 13.87 2.60 4.89
CA HIS A 434 14.85 3.47 5.54
C HIS A 434 15.93 3.96 4.56
N GLN A 435 16.52 3.07 3.75
CA GLN A 435 17.54 3.44 2.76
C GLN A 435 16.96 4.31 1.64
N LEU A 436 15.77 3.98 1.14
CA LEU A 436 15.11 4.76 0.09
C LEU A 436 14.78 6.17 0.56
N MET A 437 14.16 6.29 1.74
CA MET A 437 13.78 7.59 2.31
C MET A 437 15.01 8.41 2.72
N GLY A 438 16.06 7.76 3.21
CA GLY A 438 17.35 8.40 3.46
C GLY A 438 17.94 9.02 2.21
N GLY A 439 17.92 8.30 1.07
CA GLY A 439 18.39 8.82 -0.22
C GLY A 439 17.54 9.99 -0.74
N VAL A 440 16.21 9.93 -0.62
CA VAL A 440 15.32 11.04 -0.99
C VAL A 440 15.58 12.27 -0.13
N ARG A 441 15.70 12.10 1.20
CA ARG A 441 16.04 13.21 2.12
C ARG A 441 17.37 13.87 1.77
N SER A 442 18.38 13.06 1.41
CA SER A 442 19.67 13.57 0.95
C SER A 442 19.52 14.35 -0.37
N ALA A 443 18.77 13.84 -1.35
CA ALA A 443 18.50 14.54 -2.60
C ALA A 443 17.80 15.89 -2.37
N MET A 444 16.79 15.93 -1.48
CA MET A 444 16.09 17.16 -1.09
C MET A 444 17.06 18.15 -0.42
N GLY A 445 17.96 17.67 0.44
CA GLY A 445 19.00 18.50 1.05
C GLY A 445 19.95 19.10 0.00
N TYR A 446 20.42 18.32 -0.97
CA TYR A 446 21.26 18.83 -2.08
C TYR A 446 20.53 19.81 -2.99
N ALA A 447 19.23 19.63 -3.20
CA ALA A 447 18.42 20.50 -4.05
C ALA A 447 17.84 21.72 -3.30
N GLY A 448 18.01 21.82 -1.98
CA GLY A 448 17.46 22.90 -1.16
C GLY A 448 15.95 22.83 -0.92
N CYS A 449 15.34 21.65 -1.10
CA CYS A 449 13.89 21.45 -1.04
C CYS A 449 13.45 20.98 0.35
N ALA A 450 12.82 21.83 1.16
CA ALA A 450 12.33 21.48 2.48
C ALA A 450 11.09 20.58 2.47
N THR A 451 10.28 20.61 1.42
CA THR A 451 9.01 19.89 1.29
C THR A 451 8.91 19.15 -0.04
N MET A 452 7.99 18.18 -0.12
CA MET A 452 7.70 17.47 -1.37
C MET A 452 7.14 18.39 -2.46
N GLU A 453 6.41 19.43 -2.09
CA GLU A 453 5.95 20.43 -3.06
C GLU A 453 7.12 21.16 -3.73
N LYS A 454 8.11 21.62 -2.92
CA LYS A 454 9.32 22.21 -3.48
C LYS A 454 10.11 21.22 -4.34
N MET A 455 10.22 19.96 -3.89
CA MET A 455 10.91 18.92 -4.64
C MET A 455 10.29 18.64 -6.01
N ARG A 456 8.98 18.82 -6.18
CA ARG A 456 8.31 18.69 -7.48
C ARG A 456 8.49 19.90 -8.41
N ASN A 457 8.66 21.09 -7.86
CA ASN A 457 8.53 22.34 -8.62
C ASN A 457 9.85 23.10 -8.83
N GLU A 458 10.84 22.94 -7.93
CA GLU A 458 12.03 23.78 -7.95
C GLU A 458 13.27 23.15 -8.60
N PRO A 459 13.57 21.83 -8.45
CA PRO A 459 14.79 21.24 -8.97
C PRO A 459 14.87 21.28 -10.49
N GLN A 460 16.06 21.51 -10.99
CA GLN A 460 16.37 21.46 -12.42
C GLN A 460 17.12 20.18 -12.78
N PHE A 461 16.90 19.68 -13.97
CA PHE A 461 17.60 18.53 -14.50
C PHE A 461 18.72 18.95 -15.45
N VAL A 462 19.81 18.21 -15.44
CA VAL A 462 20.81 18.19 -16.49
C VAL A 462 20.71 16.87 -17.24
N ARG A 463 20.73 16.94 -18.58
CA ARG A 463 20.82 15.74 -19.40
C ARG A 463 22.25 15.22 -19.39
N VAL A 464 22.45 13.92 -19.21
CA VAL A 464 23.76 13.27 -19.19
C VAL A 464 23.91 12.32 -20.37
N THR A 465 25.15 12.11 -20.79
CA THR A 465 25.50 11.11 -21.81
C THR A 465 25.66 9.73 -21.13
N SER A 466 25.76 8.67 -21.95
CA SER A 466 26.10 7.34 -21.43
C SER A 466 27.47 7.30 -20.72
N ALA A 467 28.42 8.15 -21.14
CA ALA A 467 29.70 8.31 -20.44
C ALA A 467 29.52 8.96 -19.06
N GLY A 468 28.70 10.02 -18.96
CA GLY A 468 28.37 10.64 -17.67
C GLY A 468 27.57 9.71 -16.74
N MET A 469 26.74 8.82 -17.30
CA MET A 469 26.06 7.80 -16.50
C MET A 469 27.04 6.73 -15.99
N SER A 470 28.02 6.32 -16.79
CA SER A 470 29.09 5.40 -16.36
C SER A 470 29.96 6.01 -15.26
N GLU A 471 30.28 7.32 -15.35
CA GLU A 471 30.97 8.06 -14.30
C GLU A 471 30.18 8.12 -12.99
N SER A 472 28.85 8.12 -13.07
CA SER A 472 27.96 8.16 -11.89
C SER A 472 27.95 6.86 -11.09
N HIS A 473 28.33 5.73 -11.67
CA HIS A 473 28.50 4.46 -10.99
C HIS A 473 29.92 4.31 -10.43
N VAL A 474 30.05 3.42 -9.44
CA VAL A 474 31.36 3.04 -8.91
C VAL A 474 32.21 2.49 -10.06
N HIS A 475 33.39 3.08 -10.27
CA HIS A 475 34.35 2.70 -11.30
C HIS A 475 35.78 2.72 -10.78
N ASP A 476 36.69 2.01 -11.44
CA ASP A 476 38.12 1.92 -11.13
C ASP A 476 38.48 1.40 -9.73
N VAL A 477 37.54 0.75 -9.03
CA VAL A 477 37.73 0.11 -7.72
C VAL A 477 37.03 -1.23 -7.65
N SER A 478 37.53 -2.15 -6.83
CA SER A 478 36.84 -3.40 -6.50
C SER A 478 36.04 -3.21 -5.20
N ILE A 479 34.74 -3.47 -5.24
CA ILE A 479 33.89 -3.41 -4.04
C ILE A 479 34.25 -4.56 -3.11
N THR A 480 34.77 -4.27 -1.93
CA THR A 480 35.09 -5.26 -0.90
C THR A 480 33.97 -5.44 0.12
N LYS A 481 33.09 -4.44 0.26
CA LYS A 481 31.90 -4.47 1.11
C LYS A 481 30.78 -3.70 0.42
N GLU A 482 29.67 -4.37 0.15
CA GLU A 482 28.49 -3.74 -0.44
C GLU A 482 27.88 -2.71 0.51
N ALA A 483 27.41 -1.60 -0.04
CA ALA A 483 26.55 -0.66 0.69
C ALA A 483 25.10 -1.17 0.61
N PRO A 484 24.30 -1.02 1.69
CA PRO A 484 22.92 -1.53 1.72
C PRO A 484 22.01 -0.91 0.63
N ASN A 485 22.37 0.25 0.11
CA ASN A 485 21.65 0.98 -0.94
C ASN A 485 22.34 0.93 -2.31
N TYR A 486 23.46 0.20 -2.44
CA TYR A 486 24.20 0.02 -3.69
C TYR A 486 24.69 -1.45 -3.81
N PRO A 487 23.80 -2.39 -4.14
CA PRO A 487 24.18 -3.80 -4.33
C PRO A 487 25.00 -4.00 -5.60
N VAL A 488 25.95 -4.91 -5.57
CA VAL A 488 26.68 -5.37 -6.76
C VAL A 488 25.72 -6.16 -7.65
N ARG A 489 25.65 -5.83 -8.92
CA ARG A 489 24.81 -6.48 -9.94
C ARG A 489 25.49 -7.71 -10.54
#